data_fb3d54ece6dd97d6061457dec073c515
#
_entry.id   fb3d54ece6dd97d6061457dec073c515
#
_cell.length_a   1.000
_cell.length_b   1.000
_cell.length_c   1.000
_cell.angle_alpha   90.00
_cell.angle_beta   90.00
_cell.angle_gamma   90.00
#
_symmetry.space_group_name_H-M   'P 1'
#
loop_
_entity.id
_entity.type
_entity.pdbx_description
1 polymer ?
#
loop_
_entity_poly.entity_id
_entity_poly.type
_entity_poly.pdbx_seq_one_letter_code
_entity_poly.pdbx_strand_id
1 'polypeptide(L)'
;MILVAIVTYNGLKWIDSLLQPFLYDLDQLEIAVVDNASTDGTPDEIKKRYPFVRVLRRPSNLGFGAANNLLMEEVQAKECYEGIFLLNQDASISAETIRALADYSQQHPEIGILSPLHLSSDGAIEQGFAHYLPESPYHGFTELSFINAALWYLPRQTLLKVGLFSPLFHHYGEDLDYAHRVRFAGLKIGFLPHLTGQHFRPSTPISDEKTLRLKQAYHLAEAINPLLSPFAQFYRGHLAPFGEALLSRGNRRWPLLKMARNLWQMRPMMKLWRQRPPLDLEGLQRALDRKELPPLLLFVYNRPKHTERILQNLLQQPEITNTPIYIWSDGAKSADDQQAVEEVRALCRQFPKAQLHCQPTNRGLAHNIVEGVTNLLQTHDRVIVLEDDLILSPYFLRWMNDALSLYASEKRIAHLHAGTFYTSPKLRNNHPLYFAGSWGWATWQDRWQELWEPDGKQLLQQLERDPKLYQRFRYGGFMDFPKMLRRQIAGENNSWAIRWHASLLLHQKLSVNSNPPLVSNDGFDGSGTHSGGGGRYHTAVAPYPLYADPIAPTSEDPEAYHILRRYYARTNNKVMKGWYKLKELWQRYFS
;
A
#
# COMPACT_ATOMS: atom_id res chain seq x y z
N MET A 1 -4.63 -28.68 -6.87
CA MET A 1 -3.90 -28.50 -5.58
C MET A 1 -4.54 -27.39 -4.78
N ILE A 2 -4.59 -27.48 -3.45
CA ILE A 2 -5.14 -26.46 -2.54
C ILE A 2 -4.00 -25.85 -1.74
N LEU A 3 -3.90 -24.53 -1.70
CA LEU A 3 -2.96 -23.81 -0.82
C LEU A 3 -3.61 -23.59 0.55
N VAL A 4 -3.06 -24.18 1.61
CA VAL A 4 -3.48 -23.90 2.99
C VAL A 4 -2.66 -22.71 3.50
N ALA A 5 -3.31 -21.58 3.66
CA ALA A 5 -2.71 -20.30 4.05
C ALA A 5 -2.91 -20.05 5.55
N ILE A 6 -1.81 -19.89 6.26
CA ILE A 6 -1.78 -19.65 7.70
C ILE A 6 -1.04 -18.36 7.97
N VAL A 7 -1.62 -17.48 8.78
CA VAL A 7 -0.94 -16.27 9.28
C VAL A 7 -0.63 -16.44 10.75
N THR A 8 0.67 -16.36 11.12
CA THR A 8 1.11 -16.48 12.52
C THR A 8 1.66 -15.16 13.06
N TYR A 9 1.36 -14.89 14.32
CA TYR A 9 1.96 -13.82 15.11
C TYR A 9 2.04 -14.25 16.58
N ASN A 10 3.25 -14.54 17.08
CA ASN A 10 3.50 -15.08 18.42
C ASN A 10 2.60 -16.30 18.71
N GLY A 11 2.64 -17.27 17.77
CA GLY A 11 1.75 -18.42 17.74
C GLY A 11 2.36 -19.71 18.26
N LEU A 12 3.52 -19.66 18.94
CA LEU A 12 4.31 -20.83 19.35
C LEU A 12 3.47 -21.91 20.05
N LYS A 13 2.55 -21.51 20.91
CA LYS A 13 1.67 -22.43 21.66
C LYS A 13 0.66 -23.19 20.80
N TRP A 14 0.39 -22.72 19.56
CA TRP A 14 -0.61 -23.30 18.67
C TRP A 14 -0.02 -24.23 17.61
N ILE A 15 1.31 -24.24 17.43
CA ILE A 15 1.97 -24.92 16.31
C ILE A 15 1.53 -26.38 16.19
N ASP A 16 1.43 -27.10 17.30
CA ASP A 16 1.11 -28.53 17.26
C ASP A 16 -0.34 -28.78 16.89
N SER A 17 -1.28 -28.12 17.55
CA SER A 17 -2.70 -28.26 17.22
C SER A 17 -3.01 -27.83 15.77
N LEU A 18 -2.24 -26.87 15.26
CA LEU A 18 -2.37 -26.34 13.91
C LEU A 18 -1.80 -27.26 12.83
N LEU A 19 -0.59 -27.83 13.03
CA LEU A 19 0.17 -28.49 11.96
C LEU A 19 0.23 -30.01 12.07
N GLN A 20 0.02 -30.62 13.26
CA GLN A 20 -0.03 -32.08 13.40
C GLN A 20 -1.06 -32.77 12.48
N PRO A 21 -2.26 -32.19 12.21
CA PRO A 21 -3.22 -32.81 11.30
C PRO A 21 -2.71 -33.04 9.88
N PHE A 22 -1.66 -32.34 9.47
CA PHE A 22 -1.07 -32.44 8.12
C PHE A 22 0.20 -33.29 8.07
N LEU A 23 0.69 -33.82 9.20
CA LEU A 23 1.99 -34.48 9.27
C LEU A 23 2.12 -35.71 8.36
N TYR A 24 1.03 -36.43 8.16
CA TYR A 24 1.01 -37.69 7.39
C TYR A 24 0.11 -37.65 6.18
N ASP A 25 -0.52 -36.52 5.89
CA ASP A 25 -1.46 -36.37 4.79
C ASP A 25 -1.34 -34.99 4.15
N LEU A 26 -0.53 -34.94 3.09
CA LEU A 26 -0.30 -33.73 2.27
C LEU A 26 -0.84 -33.92 0.84
N ASP A 27 -1.59 -35.00 0.57
CA ASP A 27 -2.12 -35.22 -0.78
C ASP A 27 -2.95 -34.01 -1.24
N GLN A 28 -2.61 -33.45 -2.40
CA GLN A 28 -3.20 -32.27 -3.01
C GLN A 28 -3.14 -30.98 -2.17
N LEU A 29 -2.35 -30.96 -1.07
CA LEU A 29 -2.21 -29.78 -0.21
C LEU A 29 -0.78 -29.21 -0.24
N GLU A 30 -0.66 -27.90 -0.30
CA GLU A 30 0.55 -27.16 0.03
C GLU A 30 0.27 -26.31 1.28
N ILE A 31 1.12 -26.41 2.31
CA ILE A 31 0.97 -25.65 3.53
C ILE A 31 1.94 -24.48 3.53
N ALA A 32 1.43 -23.26 3.58
CA ALA A 32 2.23 -22.05 3.64
C ALA A 32 1.87 -21.17 4.84
N VAL A 33 2.89 -20.76 5.58
CA VAL A 33 2.78 -19.87 6.74
C VAL A 33 3.38 -18.52 6.41
N VAL A 34 2.62 -17.45 6.60
CA VAL A 34 3.14 -16.09 6.65
C VAL A 34 3.34 -15.70 8.11
N ASP A 35 4.60 -15.63 8.53
CA ASP A 35 4.94 -15.18 9.86
C ASP A 35 5.00 -13.65 9.91
N ASN A 36 4.10 -13.05 10.66
CA ASN A 36 3.87 -11.61 10.79
C ASN A 36 4.81 -10.96 11.82
N ALA A 37 6.12 -11.24 11.74
CA ALA A 37 7.16 -10.75 12.63
C ALA A 37 7.00 -11.27 14.08
N SER A 38 6.83 -12.57 14.28
CA SER A 38 6.84 -13.20 15.59
C SER A 38 8.19 -13.05 16.29
N THR A 39 8.15 -12.84 17.60
CA THR A 39 9.33 -12.70 18.48
C THR A 39 9.49 -13.85 19.47
N ASP A 40 8.56 -14.80 19.48
CA ASP A 40 8.51 -15.95 20.40
C ASP A 40 9.18 -17.22 19.87
N GLY A 41 9.82 -17.15 18.68
CA GLY A 41 10.44 -18.31 18.04
C GLY A 41 9.52 -19.13 17.14
N THR A 42 8.26 -18.75 16.97
CA THR A 42 7.27 -19.43 16.12
C THR A 42 7.83 -19.89 14.76
N PRO A 43 8.44 -19.03 13.91
CA PRO A 43 8.85 -19.45 12.56
C PRO A 43 10.05 -20.42 12.58
N ASP A 44 10.90 -20.37 13.61
CA ASP A 44 12.03 -21.29 13.74
C ASP A 44 11.57 -22.68 14.17
N GLU A 45 10.65 -22.75 15.11
CA GLU A 45 10.06 -24.02 15.55
C GLU A 45 9.24 -24.68 14.44
N ILE A 46 8.50 -23.91 13.64
CA ILE A 46 7.79 -24.46 12.46
C ILE A 46 8.79 -25.10 11.50
N LYS A 47 9.85 -24.39 11.11
CA LYS A 47 10.87 -24.92 10.18
C LYS A 47 11.56 -26.18 10.72
N LYS A 48 11.81 -26.24 12.03
CA LYS A 48 12.48 -27.36 12.67
C LYS A 48 11.59 -28.62 12.77
N ARG A 49 10.34 -28.44 13.14
CA ARG A 49 9.43 -29.55 13.47
C ARG A 49 8.53 -29.97 12.30
N TYR A 50 8.25 -29.05 11.38
CA TYR A 50 7.35 -29.24 10.23
C TYR A 50 8.02 -28.78 8.92
N PRO A 51 9.07 -29.49 8.47
CA PRO A 51 9.89 -29.08 7.30
C PRO A 51 9.11 -29.05 5.98
N PHE A 52 7.95 -29.66 5.92
CA PHE A 52 7.05 -29.59 4.76
C PHE A 52 6.31 -28.25 4.63
N VAL A 53 6.36 -27.39 5.67
CA VAL A 53 5.69 -26.11 5.68
C VAL A 53 6.59 -25.04 5.06
N ARG A 54 6.07 -24.35 4.06
CA ARG A 54 6.74 -23.17 3.50
C ARG A 54 6.51 -21.95 4.39
N VAL A 55 7.56 -21.36 4.95
CA VAL A 55 7.49 -20.21 5.87
C VAL A 55 7.99 -18.95 5.22
N LEU A 56 7.11 -17.95 5.08
CA LEU A 56 7.40 -16.59 4.62
C LEU A 56 7.51 -15.66 5.84
N ARG A 57 8.72 -15.26 6.21
CA ARG A 57 8.93 -14.31 7.31
C ARG A 57 8.76 -12.88 6.86
N ARG A 58 7.94 -12.12 7.57
CA ARG A 58 7.80 -10.68 7.34
C ARG A 58 8.62 -9.87 8.36
N PRO A 59 9.16 -8.72 7.95
CA PRO A 59 9.90 -7.85 8.87
C PRO A 59 9.00 -7.03 9.79
N SER A 60 7.71 -6.98 9.54
CA SER A 60 6.69 -6.30 10.36
C SER A 60 5.35 -7.02 10.29
N ASN A 61 4.47 -6.75 11.26
CA ASN A 61 3.11 -7.25 11.26
C ASN A 61 2.25 -6.50 10.23
N LEU A 62 1.85 -7.18 9.17
CA LEU A 62 1.02 -6.65 8.08
C LEU A 62 -0.47 -6.59 8.45
N GLY A 63 -0.89 -7.25 9.53
CA GLY A 63 -2.28 -7.58 9.81
C GLY A 63 -2.75 -8.84 9.07
N PHE A 64 -3.97 -9.28 9.37
CA PHE A 64 -4.51 -10.56 8.86
C PHE A 64 -4.72 -10.54 7.34
N GLY A 65 -5.45 -9.53 6.83
CA GLY A 65 -5.82 -9.47 5.43
C GLY A 65 -4.61 -9.32 4.50
N ALA A 66 -3.69 -8.39 4.80
CA ALA A 66 -2.52 -8.14 3.96
C ALA A 66 -1.54 -9.31 3.95
N ALA A 67 -1.40 -10.03 5.08
CA ALA A 67 -0.57 -11.23 5.13
C ALA A 67 -1.15 -12.37 4.29
N ASN A 68 -2.46 -12.63 4.38
CA ASN A 68 -3.14 -13.60 3.52
C ASN A 68 -3.08 -13.21 2.04
N ASN A 69 -3.15 -11.93 1.71
CA ASN A 69 -3.08 -11.45 0.33
C ASN A 69 -1.82 -11.93 -0.41
N LEU A 70 -0.68 -12.07 0.29
CA LEU A 70 0.55 -12.59 -0.32
C LEU A 70 0.36 -13.99 -0.91
N LEU A 71 -0.39 -14.84 -0.23
CA LEU A 71 -0.69 -16.21 -0.67
C LEU A 71 -1.90 -16.24 -1.63
N MET A 72 -2.88 -15.37 -1.44
CA MET A 72 -4.01 -15.23 -2.36
C MET A 72 -3.55 -14.77 -3.75
N GLU A 73 -2.55 -13.88 -3.85
CA GLU A 73 -1.93 -13.46 -5.11
C GLU A 73 -1.27 -14.64 -5.83
N GLU A 74 -0.62 -15.54 -5.11
CA GLU A 74 -0.03 -16.74 -5.71
C GLU A 74 -1.11 -17.66 -6.32
N VAL A 75 -2.24 -17.85 -5.63
CA VAL A 75 -3.36 -18.65 -6.13
C VAL A 75 -4.03 -17.98 -7.33
N GLN A 76 -4.12 -16.66 -7.36
CA GLN A 76 -4.60 -15.93 -8.54
C GLN A 76 -3.71 -16.18 -9.76
N ALA A 77 -2.39 -16.07 -9.59
CA ALA A 77 -1.42 -16.15 -10.68
C ALA A 77 -1.15 -17.57 -11.17
N LYS A 78 -1.17 -18.58 -10.31
CA LYS A 78 -0.77 -19.95 -10.63
C LYS A 78 -1.98 -20.86 -10.86
N GLU A 79 -2.10 -21.40 -12.08
CA GLU A 79 -3.21 -22.29 -12.45
C GLU A 79 -3.18 -23.68 -11.77
N CYS A 80 -2.04 -24.05 -11.19
CA CYS A 80 -1.94 -25.31 -10.43
C CYS A 80 -2.79 -25.33 -9.16
N TYR A 81 -3.19 -24.15 -8.65
CA TYR A 81 -4.09 -24.07 -7.50
C TYR A 81 -5.55 -23.96 -7.94
N GLU A 82 -6.40 -24.81 -7.39
CA GLU A 82 -7.85 -24.77 -7.56
C GLU A 82 -8.52 -23.84 -6.56
N GLY A 83 -7.86 -23.58 -5.41
CA GLY A 83 -8.34 -22.69 -4.37
C GLY A 83 -7.34 -22.51 -3.23
N ILE A 84 -7.76 -21.73 -2.25
CA ILE A 84 -7.02 -21.47 -1.00
C ILE A 84 -7.90 -21.79 0.20
N PHE A 85 -7.29 -22.40 1.22
CA PHE A 85 -7.92 -22.56 2.52
C PHE A 85 -7.27 -21.64 3.54
N LEU A 86 -8.01 -20.64 4.03
CA LEU A 86 -7.54 -19.75 5.08
C LEU A 86 -7.73 -20.44 6.43
N LEU A 87 -6.64 -20.60 7.17
CA LEU A 87 -6.62 -21.27 8.47
C LEU A 87 -5.99 -20.36 9.53
N ASN A 88 -6.76 -19.99 10.53
CA ASN A 88 -6.24 -19.21 11.65
C ASN A 88 -5.22 -20.01 12.47
N GLN A 89 -4.22 -19.32 13.06
CA GLN A 89 -3.20 -19.98 13.91
C GLN A 89 -3.78 -20.69 15.15
N ASP A 90 -4.94 -20.26 15.64
CA ASP A 90 -5.67 -20.82 16.78
C ASP A 90 -6.82 -21.73 16.33
N ALA A 91 -6.64 -22.42 15.21
CA ALA A 91 -7.63 -23.37 14.68
C ALA A 91 -6.96 -24.70 14.31
N SER A 92 -7.77 -25.75 14.12
CA SER A 92 -7.34 -27.08 13.70
C SER A 92 -8.38 -27.70 12.78
N ILE A 93 -7.93 -28.39 11.73
CA ILE A 93 -8.77 -29.06 10.75
C ILE A 93 -8.01 -30.21 10.10
N SER A 94 -8.71 -31.29 9.71
CA SER A 94 -8.08 -32.39 8.98
C SER A 94 -7.88 -32.06 7.49
N ALA A 95 -6.86 -32.64 6.88
CA ALA A 95 -6.61 -32.58 5.44
C ALA A 95 -7.80 -33.10 4.62
N GLU A 96 -8.42 -34.18 5.09
CA GLU A 96 -9.62 -34.77 4.49
C GLU A 96 -10.79 -33.76 4.43
N THR A 97 -11.03 -33.03 5.53
CA THR A 97 -12.09 -32.00 5.57
C THR A 97 -11.83 -30.89 4.56
N ILE A 98 -10.58 -30.44 4.39
CA ILE A 98 -10.22 -29.40 3.41
C ILE A 98 -10.51 -29.91 1.99
N ARG A 99 -10.10 -31.14 1.66
CA ARG A 99 -10.38 -31.73 0.34
C ARG A 99 -11.88 -31.88 0.09
N ALA A 100 -12.63 -32.36 1.08
CA ALA A 100 -14.08 -32.49 0.94
C ALA A 100 -14.80 -31.15 0.69
N LEU A 101 -14.31 -30.04 1.30
CA LEU A 101 -14.80 -28.70 1.01
C LEU A 101 -14.45 -28.27 -0.42
N ALA A 102 -13.25 -28.56 -0.90
CA ALA A 102 -12.83 -28.25 -2.26
C ALA A 102 -13.64 -29.03 -3.30
N ASP A 103 -13.80 -30.35 -3.11
CA ASP A 103 -14.59 -31.22 -4.00
C ASP A 103 -16.05 -30.76 -4.08
N TYR A 104 -16.64 -30.40 -2.95
CA TYR A 104 -17.99 -29.85 -2.92
C TYR A 104 -18.08 -28.52 -3.68
N SER A 105 -17.10 -27.65 -3.49
CA SER A 105 -17.04 -26.35 -4.17
C SER A 105 -16.87 -26.48 -5.69
N GLN A 106 -16.14 -27.48 -6.18
CA GLN A 106 -16.01 -27.74 -7.62
C GLN A 106 -17.34 -28.13 -8.27
N GLN A 107 -18.20 -28.84 -7.53
CA GLN A 107 -19.54 -29.23 -7.99
C GLN A 107 -20.55 -28.07 -7.88
N HIS A 108 -20.22 -27.03 -7.10
CA HIS A 108 -21.10 -25.90 -6.79
C HIS A 108 -20.39 -24.55 -7.06
N PRO A 109 -20.19 -24.17 -8.34
CA PRO A 109 -19.43 -22.96 -8.72
C PRO A 109 -20.09 -21.65 -8.31
N GLU A 110 -21.34 -21.66 -7.87
CA GLU A 110 -22.05 -20.52 -7.29
C GLU A 110 -21.57 -20.19 -5.86
N ILE A 111 -20.79 -21.05 -5.21
CA ILE A 111 -20.28 -20.84 -3.85
C ILE A 111 -18.95 -20.11 -3.91
N GLY A 112 -18.89 -18.95 -3.27
CA GLY A 112 -17.67 -18.13 -3.18
C GLY A 112 -16.90 -18.30 -1.89
N ILE A 113 -17.58 -18.58 -0.77
CA ILE A 113 -16.96 -18.91 0.52
C ILE A 113 -17.64 -20.16 1.07
N LEU A 114 -16.84 -21.19 1.34
CA LEU A 114 -17.32 -22.41 1.98
C LEU A 114 -16.54 -22.69 3.26
N SER A 115 -17.26 -23.01 4.34
CA SER A 115 -16.67 -23.26 5.66
C SER A 115 -17.14 -24.61 6.20
N PRO A 116 -16.36 -25.27 7.05
CA PRO A 116 -16.88 -26.32 7.92
C PRO A 116 -17.71 -25.69 9.05
N LEU A 117 -18.39 -26.50 9.84
CA LEU A 117 -18.96 -26.12 11.13
C LEU A 117 -17.82 -25.86 12.13
N HIS A 118 -17.80 -24.70 12.76
CA HIS A 118 -16.79 -24.36 13.77
C HIS A 118 -17.16 -24.94 15.14
N LEU A 119 -16.26 -25.72 15.70
CA LEU A 119 -16.37 -26.28 17.04
C LEU A 119 -15.35 -25.63 17.97
N SER A 120 -15.72 -25.47 19.22
CA SER A 120 -14.81 -25.14 20.33
C SER A 120 -14.03 -26.38 20.79
N SER A 121 -13.08 -26.21 21.72
CA SER A 121 -12.23 -27.28 22.21
C SER A 121 -12.97 -28.41 22.94
N ASP A 122 -14.17 -28.13 23.44
CA ASP A 122 -15.06 -29.11 24.10
C ASP A 122 -16.02 -29.82 23.13
N GLY A 123 -15.92 -29.53 21.81
CA GLY A 123 -16.76 -30.11 20.76
C GLY A 123 -18.13 -29.46 20.60
N ALA A 124 -18.45 -28.42 21.36
CA ALA A 124 -19.66 -27.63 21.14
C ALA A 124 -19.50 -26.69 19.95
N ILE A 125 -20.62 -26.18 19.40
CA ILE A 125 -20.55 -25.16 18.36
C ILE A 125 -19.88 -23.89 18.94
N GLU A 126 -18.86 -23.36 18.25
CA GLU A 126 -18.13 -22.17 18.69
C GLU A 126 -19.08 -20.97 18.81
N GLN A 127 -19.04 -20.28 19.94
CA GLN A 127 -20.01 -19.24 20.30
C GLN A 127 -20.07 -18.09 19.27
N GLY A 128 -18.92 -17.68 18.72
CA GLY A 128 -18.87 -16.64 17.70
C GLY A 128 -19.49 -17.08 16.37
N PHE A 129 -19.34 -18.37 16.03
CA PHE A 129 -19.96 -18.94 14.84
C PHE A 129 -21.46 -19.14 15.04
N ALA A 130 -21.90 -19.54 16.22
CA ALA A 130 -23.32 -19.73 16.56
C ALA A 130 -24.18 -18.48 16.30
N HIS A 131 -23.59 -17.27 16.39
CA HIS A 131 -24.31 -16.01 16.10
C HIS A 131 -24.78 -15.86 14.64
N TYR A 132 -24.18 -16.60 13.73
CA TYR A 132 -24.52 -16.51 12.30
C TYR A 132 -25.48 -17.60 11.86
N LEU A 133 -25.70 -18.62 12.72
CA LEU A 133 -26.50 -19.80 12.37
C LEU A 133 -28.00 -19.49 12.36
N PRO A 134 -28.73 -19.99 11.37
CA PRO A 134 -30.20 -20.03 11.40
C PRO A 134 -30.69 -21.05 12.45
N GLU A 135 -31.99 -21.19 12.62
CA GLU A 135 -32.55 -22.23 13.47
C GLU A 135 -32.22 -23.64 12.95
N SER A 136 -31.85 -24.55 13.88
CA SER A 136 -31.57 -25.97 13.59
C SER A 136 -32.87 -26.74 13.26
N PRO A 137 -32.85 -27.85 12.49
CA PRO A 137 -31.65 -28.61 12.03
C PRO A 137 -31.06 -28.10 10.70
N TYR A 138 -29.73 -28.31 10.52
CA TYR A 138 -29.01 -27.99 9.28
C TYR A 138 -28.89 -29.24 8.41
N HIS A 139 -29.24 -29.12 7.11
CA HIS A 139 -29.15 -30.21 6.14
C HIS A 139 -28.40 -29.74 4.89
N GLY A 140 -27.29 -30.42 4.57
CA GLY A 140 -26.46 -30.06 3.43
C GLY A 140 -25.86 -28.66 3.51
N PHE A 141 -25.64 -28.02 2.35
CA PHE A 141 -25.13 -26.63 2.32
C PHE A 141 -26.13 -25.67 2.96
N THR A 142 -25.67 -24.98 3.99
CA THR A 142 -26.46 -23.95 4.68
C THR A 142 -25.91 -22.57 4.34
N GLU A 143 -26.71 -21.79 3.60
CA GLU A 143 -26.35 -20.45 3.15
C GLU A 143 -26.41 -19.45 4.33
N LEU A 144 -25.39 -18.60 4.42
CA LEU A 144 -25.28 -17.53 5.42
C LEU A 144 -24.96 -16.19 4.73
N SER A 145 -25.24 -15.08 5.41
CA SER A 145 -24.86 -13.76 4.92
C SER A 145 -23.39 -13.41 5.22
N PHE A 146 -22.81 -14.05 6.22
CA PHE A 146 -21.46 -13.84 6.70
C PHE A 146 -20.99 -15.02 7.55
N ILE A 147 -19.71 -15.33 7.48
CA ILE A 147 -18.95 -16.22 8.37
C ILE A 147 -17.62 -15.51 8.64
N ASN A 148 -17.06 -15.64 9.83
CA ASN A 148 -15.71 -15.12 10.13
C ASN A 148 -14.62 -15.94 9.41
N ALA A 149 -13.53 -15.30 9.00
CA ALA A 149 -12.46 -15.90 8.19
C ALA A 149 -11.48 -16.76 9.01
N ALA A 150 -11.99 -17.65 9.87
CA ALA A 150 -11.12 -18.56 10.64
C ALA A 150 -10.80 -19.86 9.88
N LEU A 151 -11.76 -20.36 9.12
CA LEU A 151 -11.72 -21.63 8.41
C LEU A 151 -12.49 -21.45 7.07
N TRP A 152 -11.88 -20.78 6.08
CA TRP A 152 -12.52 -20.53 4.79
C TRP A 152 -11.85 -21.25 3.66
N TYR A 153 -12.60 -22.00 2.88
CA TYR A 153 -12.22 -22.39 1.55
C TYR A 153 -12.71 -21.34 0.53
N LEU A 154 -11.80 -20.83 -0.27
CA LEU A 154 -12.06 -19.89 -1.36
C LEU A 154 -11.62 -20.53 -2.68
N PRO A 155 -12.54 -20.85 -3.60
CA PRO A 155 -12.17 -21.28 -4.95
C PRO A 155 -11.32 -20.22 -5.66
N ARG A 156 -10.36 -20.62 -6.49
CA ARG A 156 -9.56 -19.68 -7.30
C ARG A 156 -10.43 -18.71 -8.09
N GLN A 157 -11.55 -19.17 -8.62
CA GLN A 157 -12.48 -18.32 -9.35
C GLN A 157 -13.07 -17.20 -8.50
N THR A 158 -13.31 -17.42 -7.21
CA THR A 158 -13.71 -16.35 -6.29
C THR A 158 -12.62 -15.31 -6.17
N LEU A 159 -11.36 -15.70 -6.03
CA LEU A 159 -10.23 -14.77 -5.96
C LEU A 159 -10.07 -13.96 -7.25
N LEU A 160 -10.28 -14.57 -8.40
CA LEU A 160 -10.23 -13.89 -9.71
C LEU A 160 -11.37 -12.87 -9.87
N LYS A 161 -12.57 -13.19 -9.36
CA LYS A 161 -13.77 -12.37 -9.51
C LYS A 161 -13.87 -11.25 -8.48
N VAL A 162 -13.51 -11.54 -7.22
CA VAL A 162 -13.70 -10.63 -6.06
C VAL A 162 -12.42 -9.88 -5.71
N GLY A 163 -11.26 -10.49 -5.98
CA GLY A 163 -9.93 -9.96 -5.65
C GLY A 163 -9.49 -10.31 -4.24
N LEU A 164 -8.63 -9.47 -3.69
CA LEU A 164 -7.93 -9.64 -2.41
C LEU A 164 -8.69 -9.00 -1.25
N PHE A 165 -8.27 -9.25 -0.01
CA PHE A 165 -8.70 -8.46 1.14
C PHE A 165 -8.33 -6.99 0.97
N SER A 166 -9.19 -6.09 1.45
CA SER A 166 -8.97 -4.66 1.37
C SER A 166 -7.87 -4.20 2.34
N PRO A 167 -6.83 -3.50 1.86
CA PRO A 167 -5.79 -2.95 2.73
C PRO A 167 -6.24 -1.74 3.55
N LEU A 168 -7.50 -1.33 3.43
CA LEU A 168 -8.10 -0.34 4.32
C LEU A 168 -8.27 -0.87 5.76
N PHE A 169 -8.25 -2.21 5.94
CA PHE A 169 -8.33 -2.89 7.23
C PHE A 169 -6.96 -3.42 7.61
N HIS A 170 -6.47 -3.01 8.78
CA HIS A 170 -5.26 -3.60 9.34
C HIS A 170 -5.60 -4.85 10.16
N HIS A 171 -6.69 -4.81 10.90
CA HIS A 171 -7.18 -5.92 11.71
C HIS A 171 -8.67 -5.70 12.04
N TYR A 172 -9.49 -6.72 11.85
CA TYR A 172 -10.95 -6.75 11.89
C TYR A 172 -11.63 -6.03 10.72
N GLY A 173 -12.72 -6.63 10.24
CA GLY A 173 -13.62 -6.11 9.22
C GLY A 173 -13.23 -6.41 7.78
N GLU A 174 -12.01 -6.91 7.54
CA GLU A 174 -11.56 -7.39 6.24
C GLU A 174 -12.41 -8.55 5.73
N ASP A 175 -12.81 -9.46 6.62
CA ASP A 175 -13.69 -10.60 6.36
C ASP A 175 -15.12 -10.14 6.02
N LEU A 176 -15.65 -9.18 6.75
CA LEU A 176 -16.97 -8.60 6.49
C LEU A 176 -17.02 -7.88 5.13
N ASP A 177 -16.01 -7.04 4.82
CA ASP A 177 -15.87 -6.40 3.50
C ASP A 177 -15.79 -7.46 2.39
N TYR A 178 -14.98 -8.51 2.59
CA TYR A 178 -14.83 -9.58 1.60
C TYR A 178 -16.15 -10.31 1.36
N ALA A 179 -16.87 -10.66 2.41
CA ALA A 179 -18.19 -11.29 2.34
C ALA A 179 -19.20 -10.40 1.58
N HIS A 180 -19.23 -9.08 1.83
CA HIS A 180 -20.06 -8.15 1.07
C HIS A 180 -19.73 -8.17 -0.43
N ARG A 181 -18.45 -8.22 -0.79
CA ARG A 181 -18.02 -8.26 -2.19
C ARG A 181 -18.33 -9.60 -2.86
N VAL A 182 -18.19 -10.72 -2.15
CA VAL A 182 -18.58 -12.05 -2.63
C VAL A 182 -20.07 -12.09 -2.96
N ARG A 183 -20.92 -11.60 -2.06
CA ARG A 183 -22.37 -11.52 -2.28
C ARG A 183 -22.73 -10.55 -3.41
N PHE A 184 -22.05 -9.43 -3.50
CA PHE A 184 -22.25 -8.46 -4.60
C PHE A 184 -21.87 -9.06 -5.97
N ALA A 185 -20.87 -9.96 -6.00
CA ALA A 185 -20.50 -10.72 -7.18
C ALA A 185 -21.52 -11.84 -7.53
N GLY A 186 -22.62 -11.97 -6.79
CA GLY A 186 -23.65 -12.99 -7.00
C GLY A 186 -23.24 -14.38 -6.54
N LEU A 187 -22.22 -14.49 -5.67
CA LEU A 187 -21.75 -15.75 -5.11
C LEU A 187 -22.35 -15.97 -3.72
N LYS A 188 -22.53 -17.24 -3.36
CA LYS A 188 -23.06 -17.67 -2.06
C LYS A 188 -21.95 -17.84 -1.03
N ILE A 189 -22.32 -17.69 0.23
CA ILE A 189 -21.48 -17.95 1.41
C ILE A 189 -22.22 -18.97 2.26
N GLY A 190 -21.55 -19.99 2.78
CA GLY A 190 -22.19 -20.95 3.65
C GLY A 190 -21.25 -21.99 4.22
N PHE A 191 -21.83 -22.96 4.89
CA PHE A 191 -21.08 -24.05 5.52
C PHE A 191 -21.72 -25.42 5.28
N LEU A 192 -20.91 -26.47 5.48
CA LEU A 192 -21.35 -27.86 5.47
C LEU A 192 -21.36 -28.41 6.89
N PRO A 193 -22.53 -28.72 7.49
CA PRO A 193 -22.65 -29.06 8.89
C PRO A 193 -22.02 -30.41 9.27
N HIS A 194 -21.82 -31.31 8.32
CA HIS A 194 -21.18 -32.62 8.52
C HIS A 194 -19.65 -32.57 8.46
N LEU A 195 -19.07 -31.48 7.98
CA LEU A 195 -17.64 -31.19 8.00
C LEU A 195 -17.33 -30.25 9.15
N THR A 196 -16.33 -30.57 9.97
CA THR A 196 -16.04 -29.79 11.18
C THR A 196 -14.58 -29.34 11.23
N GLY A 197 -14.35 -28.23 11.90
CA GLY A 197 -13.03 -27.74 12.27
C GLY A 197 -13.09 -27.08 13.65
N GLN A 198 -12.00 -27.12 14.40
CA GLN A 198 -11.92 -26.52 15.72
C GLN A 198 -11.36 -25.10 15.66
N HIS A 199 -11.91 -24.19 16.47
CA HIS A 199 -11.43 -22.83 16.61
C HIS A 199 -11.29 -22.50 18.11
N PHE A 200 -10.05 -22.36 18.58
CA PHE A 200 -9.70 -22.27 20.00
C PHE A 200 -9.74 -20.84 20.53
N ARG A 201 -10.87 -20.14 20.40
CA ARG A 201 -10.99 -18.78 20.93
C ARG A 201 -10.91 -18.77 22.46
N PRO A 202 -10.04 -17.93 23.05
CA PRO A 202 -10.09 -17.73 24.49
C PRO A 202 -11.36 -16.95 24.88
N SER A 203 -12.02 -17.38 25.94
CA SER A 203 -13.19 -16.72 26.54
C SER A 203 -12.81 -15.46 27.36
N THR A 204 -12.00 -14.57 26.78
CA THR A 204 -11.59 -13.33 27.46
C THR A 204 -12.61 -12.21 27.24
N PRO A 205 -12.93 -11.41 28.28
CA PRO A 205 -13.78 -10.23 28.10
C PRO A 205 -13.23 -9.27 27.05
N ILE A 206 -14.12 -8.73 26.20
CA ILE A 206 -13.73 -7.78 25.15
C ILE A 206 -13.42 -6.44 25.81
N SER A 207 -12.20 -5.92 25.65
CA SER A 207 -11.81 -4.60 26.15
C SER A 207 -12.56 -3.46 25.43
N ASP A 208 -12.68 -2.29 26.09
CA ASP A 208 -13.28 -1.09 25.46
C ASP A 208 -12.52 -0.69 24.19
N GLU A 209 -11.19 -0.84 24.16
CA GLU A 209 -10.36 -0.58 22.97
C GLU A 209 -10.70 -1.52 21.83
N LYS A 210 -10.81 -2.83 22.10
CA LYS A 210 -11.20 -3.82 21.08
C LYS A 210 -12.61 -3.53 20.57
N THR A 211 -13.54 -3.16 21.44
CA THR A 211 -14.91 -2.77 21.06
C THR A 211 -14.89 -1.57 20.11
N LEU A 212 -14.07 -0.56 20.38
CA LEU A 212 -13.94 0.62 19.51
C LEU A 212 -13.35 0.26 18.16
N ARG A 213 -12.33 -0.61 18.10
CA ARG A 213 -11.73 -1.11 16.86
C ARG A 213 -12.75 -1.89 16.02
N LEU A 214 -13.53 -2.77 16.64
CA LEU A 214 -14.60 -3.52 15.96
C LEU A 214 -15.68 -2.59 15.39
N LYS A 215 -16.09 -1.55 16.13
CA LYS A 215 -17.02 -0.54 15.63
C LYS A 215 -16.45 0.24 14.44
N GLN A 216 -15.20 0.67 14.51
CA GLN A 216 -14.54 1.36 13.40
C GLN A 216 -14.50 0.46 12.16
N ALA A 217 -14.12 -0.80 12.32
CA ALA A 217 -14.06 -1.78 11.24
C ALA A 217 -15.45 -2.01 10.61
N TYR A 218 -16.51 -2.15 11.42
CA TYR A 218 -17.88 -2.28 10.95
C TYR A 218 -18.30 -1.06 10.11
N HIS A 219 -18.13 0.16 10.63
CA HIS A 219 -18.49 1.37 9.90
C HIS A 219 -17.68 1.57 8.61
N LEU A 220 -16.40 1.17 8.63
CA LEU A 220 -15.57 1.18 7.43
C LEU A 220 -16.09 0.20 6.38
N ALA A 221 -16.42 -1.04 6.78
CA ALA A 221 -16.99 -2.04 5.88
C ALA A 221 -18.32 -1.57 5.28
N GLU A 222 -19.20 -0.97 6.10
CA GLU A 222 -20.48 -0.41 5.62
C GLU A 222 -20.29 0.79 4.68
N ALA A 223 -19.25 1.62 4.91
CA ALA A 223 -18.94 2.74 4.04
C ALA A 223 -18.55 2.32 2.61
N ILE A 224 -17.97 1.13 2.45
CA ILE A 224 -17.52 0.59 1.15
C ILE A 224 -18.37 -0.60 0.68
N ASN A 225 -19.43 -0.96 1.39
CA ASN A 225 -20.29 -2.10 1.10
C ASN A 225 -21.03 -1.93 -0.23
N PRO A 226 -20.70 -2.70 -1.28
CA PRO A 226 -21.30 -2.53 -2.61
C PRO A 226 -22.78 -2.94 -2.69
N LEU A 227 -23.29 -3.65 -1.69
CA LEU A 227 -24.70 -4.04 -1.59
C LEU A 227 -25.62 -2.88 -1.17
N LEU A 228 -25.04 -1.80 -0.66
CA LEU A 228 -25.79 -0.62 -0.19
C LEU A 228 -25.85 0.48 -1.25
N SER A 229 -26.94 1.25 -1.22
CA SER A 229 -27.02 2.49 -2.00
C SER A 229 -25.93 3.49 -1.54
N PRO A 230 -25.51 4.45 -2.41
CA PRO A 230 -24.51 5.46 -2.02
C PRO A 230 -24.92 6.28 -0.79
N PHE A 231 -26.21 6.54 -0.62
CA PHE A 231 -26.73 7.23 0.57
C PHE A 231 -26.59 6.38 1.83
N ALA A 232 -26.93 5.09 1.77
CA ALA A 232 -26.80 4.17 2.91
C ALA A 232 -25.34 3.96 3.30
N GLN A 233 -24.42 3.84 2.32
CA GLN A 233 -22.98 3.81 2.56
C GLN A 233 -22.49 5.06 3.30
N PHE A 234 -22.92 6.24 2.85
CA PHE A 234 -22.55 7.51 3.46
C PHE A 234 -23.13 7.63 4.88
N TYR A 235 -24.40 7.29 5.07
CA TYR A 235 -25.04 7.33 6.38
C TYR A 235 -24.36 6.38 7.37
N ARG A 236 -24.26 5.08 7.05
CA ARG A 236 -23.73 4.05 7.96
C ARG A 236 -22.23 4.20 8.20
N GLY A 237 -21.48 4.61 7.18
CA GLY A 237 -20.02 4.75 7.27
C GLY A 237 -19.54 6.07 7.88
N HIS A 238 -20.34 7.13 7.78
CA HIS A 238 -19.86 8.46 8.19
C HIS A 238 -20.81 9.19 9.15
N LEU A 239 -22.13 9.24 8.87
CA LEU A 239 -23.04 9.99 9.74
C LEU A 239 -23.37 9.25 11.03
N ALA A 240 -23.66 7.95 10.95
CA ALA A 240 -23.99 7.14 12.12
C ALA A 240 -22.88 7.15 13.20
N PRO A 241 -21.56 7.04 12.87
CA PRO A 241 -20.51 7.18 13.86
C PRO A 241 -20.53 8.51 14.62
N PHE A 242 -20.81 9.63 13.94
CA PHE A 242 -20.97 10.93 14.60
C PHE A 242 -22.21 10.98 15.49
N GLY A 243 -23.32 10.42 15.02
CA GLY A 243 -24.55 10.29 15.82
C GLY A 243 -24.32 9.50 17.11
N GLU A 244 -23.67 8.33 17.01
CA GLU A 244 -23.29 7.52 18.19
C GLU A 244 -22.42 8.32 19.17
N ALA A 245 -21.43 9.05 18.65
CA ALA A 245 -20.54 9.86 19.47
C ALA A 245 -21.28 11.00 20.19
N LEU A 246 -22.22 11.68 19.50
CA LEU A 246 -23.01 12.77 20.06
C LEU A 246 -23.98 12.30 21.15
N LEU A 247 -24.60 11.12 20.95
CA LEU A 247 -25.52 10.50 21.91
C LEU A 247 -24.82 9.85 23.10
N SER A 248 -23.53 9.58 23.00
CA SER A 248 -22.74 8.97 24.07
C SER A 248 -22.40 9.97 25.17
N ARG A 249 -22.41 9.48 26.44
CA ARG A 249 -22.13 10.26 27.64
C ARG A 249 -20.79 9.85 28.28
N GLY A 250 -20.18 10.74 29.04
CA GLY A 250 -18.96 10.48 29.80
C GLY A 250 -17.73 10.18 28.93
N ASN A 251 -16.85 9.31 29.43
CA ASN A 251 -15.55 9.03 28.82
C ASN A 251 -15.60 8.35 27.45
N ARG A 252 -16.74 7.80 27.04
CA ARG A 252 -16.89 7.13 25.73
C ARG A 252 -17.05 8.10 24.55
N ARG A 253 -17.46 9.35 24.80
CA ARG A 253 -17.73 10.33 23.75
C ARG A 253 -16.50 10.67 22.91
N TRP A 254 -15.38 10.96 23.55
CA TRP A 254 -14.16 11.39 22.85
C TRP A 254 -13.52 10.31 21.98
N PRO A 255 -13.37 9.05 22.44
CA PRO A 255 -12.92 7.95 21.57
C PRO A 255 -13.81 7.76 20.34
N LEU A 256 -15.15 7.85 20.48
CA LEU A 256 -16.08 7.72 19.36
C LEU A 256 -15.99 8.90 18.38
N LEU A 257 -15.81 10.14 18.86
CA LEU A 257 -15.57 11.29 17.99
C LEU A 257 -14.26 11.15 17.20
N LYS A 258 -13.20 10.68 17.84
CA LYS A 258 -11.93 10.40 17.18
C LYS A 258 -12.10 9.32 16.09
N MET A 259 -12.83 8.25 16.39
CA MET A 259 -13.17 7.20 15.42
C MET A 259 -13.94 7.77 14.22
N ALA A 260 -14.99 8.55 14.47
CA ALA A 260 -15.81 9.16 13.40
C ALA A 260 -14.97 10.12 12.53
N ARG A 261 -14.09 10.91 13.14
CA ARG A 261 -13.14 11.77 12.41
C ARG A 261 -12.18 10.95 11.54
N ASN A 262 -11.61 9.85 12.05
CA ASN A 262 -10.73 8.98 11.29
C ASN A 262 -11.46 8.40 10.06
N LEU A 263 -12.67 7.88 10.23
CA LEU A 263 -13.48 7.39 9.12
C LEU A 263 -13.75 8.48 8.07
N TRP A 264 -14.00 9.72 8.53
CA TRP A 264 -14.17 10.85 7.62
C TRP A 264 -12.90 11.17 6.81
N GLN A 265 -11.75 11.11 7.43
CA GLN A 265 -10.46 11.32 6.78
C GLN A 265 -10.12 10.22 5.76
N MET A 266 -10.58 8.99 5.96
CA MET A 266 -10.38 7.85 5.04
C MET A 266 -11.25 7.91 3.77
N ARG A 267 -12.24 8.83 3.66
CA ARG A 267 -13.16 8.93 2.51
C ARG A 267 -12.46 8.93 1.14
N PRO A 268 -11.37 9.66 0.91
CA PRO A 268 -10.69 9.64 -0.38
C PRO A 268 -10.14 8.25 -0.74
N MET A 269 -9.55 7.54 0.22
CA MET A 269 -9.07 6.17 0.02
C MET A 269 -10.21 5.17 -0.22
N MET A 270 -11.32 5.29 0.53
CA MET A 270 -12.54 4.49 0.29
C MET A 270 -13.09 4.71 -1.12
N LYS A 271 -13.07 5.95 -1.61
CA LYS A 271 -13.46 6.27 -2.99
C LYS A 271 -12.56 5.58 -4.00
N LEU A 272 -11.24 5.65 -3.83
CA LEU A 272 -10.28 4.96 -4.69
C LEU A 272 -10.51 3.45 -4.67
N TRP A 273 -10.68 2.85 -3.48
CA TRP A 273 -10.95 1.42 -3.36
C TRP A 273 -12.20 0.97 -4.13
N ARG A 274 -13.29 1.75 -4.08
CA ARG A 274 -14.50 1.46 -4.86
C ARG A 274 -14.31 1.59 -6.37
N GLN A 275 -13.37 2.40 -6.80
CA GLN A 275 -13.05 2.67 -8.21
C GLN A 275 -11.85 1.85 -8.71
N ARG A 276 -11.38 0.86 -7.93
CA ARG A 276 -10.23 0.05 -8.33
C ARG A 276 -10.46 -0.64 -9.67
N PRO A 277 -9.42 -0.77 -10.50
CA PRO A 277 -9.51 -1.49 -11.77
C PRO A 277 -9.77 -2.98 -11.54
N PRO A 278 -10.23 -3.70 -12.55
CA PRO A 278 -10.20 -5.16 -12.55
C PRO A 278 -8.79 -5.71 -12.29
N LEU A 279 -8.72 -6.96 -11.88
CA LEU A 279 -7.46 -7.67 -11.67
C LEU A 279 -6.65 -7.74 -12.98
N ASP A 280 -5.41 -7.27 -12.94
CA ASP A 280 -4.42 -7.46 -14.02
C ASP A 280 -3.57 -8.69 -13.70
N LEU A 281 -3.97 -9.84 -14.27
CA LEU A 281 -3.28 -11.11 -14.07
C LEU A 281 -1.88 -11.12 -14.69
N GLU A 282 -1.69 -10.52 -15.87
CA GLU A 282 -0.38 -10.46 -16.52
C GLU A 282 0.59 -9.61 -15.69
N GLY A 283 0.13 -8.47 -15.19
CA GLY A 283 0.90 -7.62 -14.30
C GLY A 283 1.26 -8.33 -13.00
N LEU A 284 0.31 -9.05 -12.40
CA LEU A 284 0.55 -9.85 -11.21
C LEU A 284 1.60 -10.95 -11.46
N GLN A 285 1.46 -11.69 -12.56
CA GLN A 285 2.41 -12.73 -12.93
C GLN A 285 3.82 -12.17 -13.10
N ARG A 286 3.97 -11.07 -13.87
CA ARG A 286 5.27 -10.38 -14.03
C ARG A 286 5.87 -9.98 -12.68
N ALA A 287 5.03 -9.52 -11.74
CA ALA A 287 5.51 -9.09 -10.42
C ALA A 287 6.02 -10.27 -9.57
N LEU A 288 5.33 -11.40 -9.60
CA LEU A 288 5.70 -12.60 -8.83
C LEU A 288 6.91 -13.34 -9.43
N ASP A 289 7.07 -13.33 -10.75
CA ASP A 289 8.18 -14.00 -11.45
C ASP A 289 9.51 -13.22 -11.35
N ARG A 290 9.47 -11.96 -10.90
CA ARG A 290 10.67 -11.10 -10.84
C ARG A 290 11.62 -11.54 -9.73
N LYS A 291 12.82 -11.96 -10.13
CA LYS A 291 13.86 -12.46 -9.22
C LYS A 291 14.74 -11.34 -8.66
N GLU A 292 15.00 -10.31 -9.46
CA GLU A 292 15.88 -9.19 -9.11
C GLU A 292 15.11 -7.89 -9.00
N LEU A 293 15.24 -7.22 -7.87
CA LEU A 293 14.60 -5.95 -7.59
C LEU A 293 15.64 -4.82 -7.61
N PRO A 294 15.29 -3.66 -8.18
CA PRO A 294 16.15 -2.48 -8.15
C PRO A 294 16.35 -2.00 -6.70
N PRO A 295 17.51 -1.38 -6.40
CA PRO A 295 17.74 -0.78 -5.10
C PRO A 295 16.82 0.41 -4.87
N LEU A 296 16.41 0.56 -3.60
CA LEU A 296 15.72 1.74 -3.08
C LEU A 296 16.72 2.60 -2.31
N LEU A 297 16.78 3.88 -2.64
CA LEU A 297 17.58 4.90 -1.97
C LEU A 297 16.66 5.88 -1.24
N LEU A 298 16.72 5.87 0.10
CA LEU A 298 15.96 6.74 0.97
C LEU A 298 16.85 7.85 1.53
N PHE A 299 16.47 9.10 1.32
CA PHE A 299 17.13 10.28 1.92
C PHE A 299 16.43 10.72 3.18
N VAL A 300 17.20 10.90 4.27
CA VAL A 300 16.71 11.29 5.58
C VAL A 300 17.58 12.42 6.17
N TYR A 301 17.01 13.21 7.10
CA TYR A 301 17.76 14.28 7.75
C TYR A 301 17.46 14.37 9.26
N ASN A 302 16.62 15.30 9.71
CA ASN A 302 16.38 15.65 11.11
C ASN A 302 14.90 15.56 11.53
N ARG A 303 14.10 14.69 10.88
CA ARG A 303 12.67 14.54 11.12
C ARG A 303 12.30 13.11 11.60
N PRO A 304 12.54 12.76 12.88
CA PRO A 304 12.36 11.39 13.38
C PRO A 304 10.97 10.80 13.11
N LYS A 305 9.89 11.59 13.33
CA LYS A 305 8.51 11.12 13.10
C LYS A 305 8.19 10.82 11.64
N HIS A 306 8.69 11.62 10.71
CA HIS A 306 8.54 11.40 9.27
C HIS A 306 9.34 10.16 8.86
N THR A 307 10.59 10.06 9.31
CA THR A 307 11.46 8.91 9.04
C THR A 307 10.83 7.62 9.59
N GLU A 308 10.35 7.60 10.82
CA GLU A 308 9.67 6.44 11.39
C GLU A 308 8.49 6.00 10.51
N ARG A 309 7.65 6.95 10.09
CA ARG A 309 6.48 6.67 9.26
C ARG A 309 6.84 6.09 7.88
N ILE A 310 7.84 6.66 7.17
CA ILE A 310 8.25 6.13 5.86
C ILE A 310 8.86 4.74 6.00
N LEU A 311 9.66 4.49 7.04
CA LEU A 311 10.21 3.17 7.34
C LEU A 311 9.10 2.16 7.61
N GLN A 312 8.07 2.53 8.38
CA GLN A 312 6.88 1.69 8.59
C GLN A 312 6.12 1.42 7.29
N ASN A 313 5.93 2.44 6.41
CA ASN A 313 5.30 2.24 5.11
C ASN A 313 6.11 1.29 4.20
N LEU A 314 7.44 1.36 4.25
CA LEU A 314 8.30 0.45 3.50
C LEU A 314 8.17 -0.99 4.01
N LEU A 315 8.10 -1.21 5.32
CA LEU A 315 7.91 -2.54 5.89
C LEU A 315 6.58 -3.21 5.48
N GLN A 316 5.59 -2.41 5.08
CA GLN A 316 4.30 -2.92 4.60
C GLN A 316 4.32 -3.35 3.12
N GLN A 317 5.36 -3.01 2.35
CA GLN A 317 5.46 -3.40 0.94
C GLN A 317 5.63 -4.91 0.78
N PRO A 318 4.88 -5.59 -0.12
CA PRO A 318 5.09 -7.02 -0.39
C PRO A 318 6.53 -7.35 -0.78
N GLU A 319 7.16 -6.52 -1.58
CA GLU A 319 8.49 -6.71 -2.17
C GLU A 319 9.66 -6.36 -1.23
N ILE A 320 9.40 -5.77 -0.07
CA ILE A 320 10.46 -5.20 0.80
C ILE A 320 11.52 -6.21 1.24
N THR A 321 11.13 -7.47 1.44
CA THR A 321 12.04 -8.53 1.91
C THR A 321 13.20 -8.78 0.95
N ASN A 322 12.97 -8.56 -0.36
CA ASN A 322 13.91 -8.82 -1.44
C ASN A 322 14.46 -7.54 -2.09
N THR A 323 14.00 -6.35 -1.66
CA THR A 323 14.49 -5.07 -2.18
C THR A 323 15.78 -4.66 -1.46
N PRO A 324 16.89 -4.41 -2.17
CA PRO A 324 18.07 -3.80 -1.57
C PRO A 324 17.78 -2.38 -1.08
N ILE A 325 18.06 -2.09 0.19
CA ILE A 325 17.74 -0.80 0.80
C ILE A 325 19.00 -0.04 1.16
N TYR A 326 19.11 1.18 0.65
CA TYR A 326 20.17 2.14 0.97
C TYR A 326 19.53 3.36 1.61
N ILE A 327 20.07 3.78 2.76
CA ILE A 327 19.58 4.98 3.47
C ILE A 327 20.73 5.98 3.52
N TRP A 328 20.48 7.21 3.06
CA TRP A 328 21.44 8.29 3.00
C TRP A 328 21.05 9.39 3.99
N SER A 329 21.78 9.48 5.10
CA SER A 329 21.53 10.44 6.17
C SER A 329 22.46 11.64 6.05
N ASP A 330 21.91 12.83 5.87
CA ASP A 330 22.69 14.08 5.92
C ASP A 330 23.24 14.35 7.33
N GLY A 331 24.31 15.15 7.42
CA GLY A 331 24.86 15.60 8.69
C GLY A 331 24.08 16.75 9.31
N ALA A 332 24.26 17.00 10.60
CA ALA A 332 23.63 18.12 11.29
C ALA A 332 24.11 19.47 10.72
N LYS A 333 23.19 20.41 10.52
CA LYS A 333 23.49 21.78 10.07
C LYS A 333 23.94 22.66 11.21
N SER A 334 23.45 22.40 12.43
CA SER A 334 23.78 23.13 13.66
C SER A 334 23.82 22.16 14.86
N ALA A 335 24.28 22.62 16.00
CA ALA A 335 24.23 21.86 17.24
C ALA A 335 22.79 21.46 17.64
N ASP A 336 21.81 22.33 17.33
CA ASP A 336 20.39 22.10 17.64
C ASP A 336 19.81 20.92 16.81
N ASP A 337 20.33 20.68 15.62
CA ASP A 337 19.90 19.55 14.77
C ASP A 337 20.53 18.22 15.18
N GLN A 338 21.61 18.23 15.96
CA GLN A 338 22.43 17.04 16.22
C GLN A 338 21.63 15.89 16.84
N GLN A 339 20.80 16.21 17.85
CA GLN A 339 19.98 15.22 18.53
C GLN A 339 18.97 14.58 17.57
N ALA A 340 18.27 15.37 16.78
CA ALA A 340 17.26 14.87 15.83
C ALA A 340 17.88 14.02 14.71
N VAL A 341 19.09 14.39 14.23
CA VAL A 341 19.85 13.58 13.25
C VAL A 341 20.25 12.24 13.85
N GLU A 342 20.73 12.19 15.10
CA GLU A 342 21.08 10.91 15.73
C GLU A 342 19.85 10.04 16.03
N GLU A 343 18.71 10.62 16.41
CA GLU A 343 17.44 9.90 16.53
C GLU A 343 17.03 9.27 15.20
N VAL A 344 17.10 10.02 14.08
CA VAL A 344 16.84 9.50 12.73
C VAL A 344 17.80 8.36 12.39
N ARG A 345 19.09 8.51 12.64
CA ARG A 345 20.09 7.47 12.37
C ARG A 345 19.86 6.22 13.22
N ALA A 346 19.42 6.39 14.47
CA ALA A 346 19.06 5.27 15.34
C ALA A 346 17.88 4.46 14.80
N LEU A 347 16.83 5.13 14.29
CA LEU A 347 15.71 4.49 13.61
C LEU A 347 16.17 3.72 12.35
N CYS A 348 17.04 4.35 11.55
CA CYS A 348 17.54 3.74 10.32
C CYS A 348 18.42 2.50 10.57
N ARG A 349 19.21 2.47 11.64
CA ARG A 349 20.03 1.30 12.02
C ARG A 349 19.17 0.08 12.40
N GLN A 350 17.95 0.30 12.84
CA GLN A 350 17.01 -0.78 13.19
C GLN A 350 16.27 -1.35 11.97
N PHE A 351 16.36 -0.67 10.80
CA PHE A 351 15.68 -1.14 9.61
C PHE A 351 16.36 -2.38 9.04
N PRO A 352 15.61 -3.48 8.79
CA PRO A 352 16.19 -4.76 8.40
C PRO A 352 17.00 -4.66 7.09
N LYS A 353 18.26 -5.15 7.12
CA LYS A 353 19.15 -5.26 5.94
C LYS A 353 19.46 -3.93 5.23
N ALA A 354 19.16 -2.77 5.83
CA ALA A 354 19.50 -1.50 5.21
C ALA A 354 20.99 -1.20 5.31
N GLN A 355 21.56 -0.64 4.24
CA GLN A 355 22.90 -0.06 4.22
C GLN A 355 22.76 1.44 4.52
N LEU A 356 23.22 1.87 5.70
CA LEU A 356 23.14 3.26 6.15
C LEU A 356 24.45 4.00 5.84
N HIS A 357 24.35 5.05 5.01
CA HIS A 357 25.42 6.01 4.76
C HIS A 357 25.15 7.30 5.57
N CYS A 358 26.09 7.69 6.43
CA CYS A 358 26.00 8.89 7.26
C CYS A 358 26.99 9.94 6.78
N GLN A 359 26.48 11.09 6.32
CA GLN A 359 27.34 12.23 6.02
C GLN A 359 27.89 12.84 7.34
N PRO A 360 29.19 13.16 7.40
CA PRO A 360 29.80 13.75 8.60
C PRO A 360 29.35 15.19 8.84
N THR A 361 29.02 15.92 7.78
CA THR A 361 28.57 17.32 7.79
C THR A 361 27.33 17.50 6.92
N ASN A 362 26.56 18.56 7.14
CA ASN A 362 25.42 18.88 6.31
C ASN A 362 25.86 19.30 4.89
N ARG A 363 25.45 18.52 3.90
CA ARG A 363 25.71 18.76 2.48
C ARG A 363 24.52 19.38 1.75
N GLY A 364 23.35 19.34 2.39
CA GLY A 364 22.09 19.77 1.83
C GLY A 364 21.46 18.78 0.87
N LEU A 365 20.13 18.83 0.75
CA LEU A 365 19.32 17.83 0.04
C LEU A 365 19.78 17.61 -1.41
N ALA A 366 19.95 18.69 -2.19
CA ALA A 366 20.29 18.56 -3.62
C ALA A 366 21.63 17.87 -3.84
N HIS A 367 22.64 18.17 -3.03
CA HIS A 367 23.94 17.53 -3.14
C HIS A 367 23.84 16.02 -2.79
N ASN A 368 23.18 15.72 -1.67
CA ASN A 368 23.00 14.34 -1.22
C ASN A 368 22.25 13.49 -2.27
N ILE A 369 21.19 14.02 -2.88
CA ILE A 369 20.44 13.29 -3.91
C ILE A 369 21.32 13.03 -5.13
N VAL A 370 22.01 14.02 -5.64
CA VAL A 370 22.86 13.87 -6.83
C VAL A 370 24.01 12.91 -6.54
N GLU A 371 24.69 13.04 -5.41
CA GLU A 371 25.79 12.18 -5.00
C GLU A 371 25.31 10.74 -4.77
N GLY A 372 24.25 10.54 -3.98
CA GLY A 372 23.72 9.23 -3.64
C GLY A 372 23.21 8.46 -4.87
N VAL A 373 22.45 9.13 -5.75
CA VAL A 373 21.97 8.53 -7.00
C VAL A 373 23.13 8.17 -7.92
N THR A 374 24.08 9.10 -8.10
CA THR A 374 25.25 8.87 -8.97
C THR A 374 26.10 7.71 -8.46
N ASN A 375 26.36 7.66 -7.15
CA ASN A 375 27.17 6.58 -6.56
C ASN A 375 26.48 5.23 -6.70
N LEU A 376 25.17 5.16 -6.42
CA LEU A 376 24.44 3.90 -6.50
C LEU A 376 24.34 3.39 -7.94
N LEU A 377 24.18 4.27 -8.90
CA LEU A 377 24.13 3.94 -10.33
C LEU A 377 25.52 3.59 -10.93
N GLN A 378 26.62 3.65 -10.17
CA GLN A 378 27.90 3.05 -10.59
C GLN A 378 27.87 1.53 -10.53
N THR A 379 27.08 0.96 -9.64
CA THR A 379 27.01 -0.49 -9.39
C THR A 379 25.66 -1.11 -9.73
N HIS A 380 24.65 -0.30 -10.01
CA HIS A 380 23.29 -0.74 -10.35
C HIS A 380 22.81 -0.06 -11.64
N ASP A 381 22.02 -0.76 -12.43
CA ASP A 381 21.49 -0.27 -13.72
C ASP A 381 20.30 0.68 -13.56
N ARG A 382 19.70 0.74 -12.36
CA ARG A 382 18.48 1.51 -12.06
C ARG A 382 18.35 1.78 -10.57
N VAL A 383 17.54 2.77 -10.18
CA VAL A 383 17.34 3.15 -8.78
C VAL A 383 15.92 3.69 -8.54
N ILE A 384 15.34 3.37 -7.39
CA ILE A 384 14.11 3.98 -6.84
C ILE A 384 14.54 4.96 -5.75
N VAL A 385 13.99 6.18 -5.75
CA VAL A 385 14.39 7.27 -4.85
C VAL A 385 13.22 7.79 -4.05
N LEU A 386 13.41 7.91 -2.73
CA LEU A 386 12.44 8.44 -1.76
C LEU A 386 13.08 9.48 -0.85
N GLU A 387 12.24 10.38 -0.34
CA GLU A 387 12.54 11.32 0.75
C GLU A 387 11.72 10.96 2.00
N ASP A 388 12.12 11.43 3.19
CA ASP A 388 11.53 11.02 4.48
C ASP A 388 10.10 11.54 4.74
N ASP A 389 9.62 12.54 3.98
CA ASP A 389 8.30 13.15 4.14
C ASP A 389 7.19 12.54 3.26
N LEU A 390 7.42 11.37 2.73
CA LEU A 390 6.50 10.70 1.83
C LEU A 390 5.64 9.65 2.54
N ILE A 391 4.38 9.54 2.08
CA ILE A 391 3.43 8.48 2.45
C ILE A 391 3.25 7.58 1.24
N LEU A 392 3.46 6.28 1.40
CA LEU A 392 3.43 5.32 0.31
C LEU A 392 2.12 4.53 0.27
N SER A 393 1.67 4.21 -0.95
CA SER A 393 0.75 3.09 -1.18
C SER A 393 1.39 1.78 -0.74
N PRO A 394 0.62 0.79 -0.24
CA PRO A 394 1.14 -0.56 0.02
C PRO A 394 1.74 -1.27 -1.21
N TYR A 395 1.47 -0.75 -2.41
CA TYR A 395 1.90 -1.32 -3.69
C TYR A 395 2.82 -0.39 -4.49
N PHE A 396 3.48 0.56 -3.81
CA PHE A 396 4.40 1.50 -4.44
C PHE A 396 5.57 0.77 -5.13
N LEU A 397 6.25 -0.14 -4.41
CA LEU A 397 7.38 -0.90 -4.96
C LEU A 397 6.95 -1.78 -6.14
N ARG A 398 5.75 -2.35 -6.09
CA ARG A 398 5.20 -3.17 -7.17
C ARG A 398 5.19 -2.44 -8.50
N TRP A 399 4.59 -1.25 -8.53
CA TRP A 399 4.52 -0.44 -9.72
C TRP A 399 5.89 0.05 -10.19
N MET A 400 6.73 0.52 -9.27
CA MET A 400 8.08 0.97 -9.61
C MET A 400 8.92 -0.14 -10.25
N ASN A 401 8.91 -1.32 -9.67
CA ASN A 401 9.62 -2.48 -10.18
C ASN A 401 9.12 -2.92 -11.56
N ASP A 402 7.81 -2.91 -11.75
CA ASP A 402 7.19 -3.30 -13.02
C ASP A 402 7.53 -2.30 -14.13
N ALA A 403 7.37 -0.99 -13.87
CA ALA A 403 7.68 0.07 -14.82
C ALA A 403 9.18 0.15 -15.16
N LEU A 404 10.08 0.03 -14.17
CA LEU A 404 11.52 -0.01 -14.41
C LEU A 404 11.93 -1.18 -15.31
N SER A 405 11.29 -2.32 -15.17
CA SER A 405 11.59 -3.49 -16.01
C SER A 405 11.01 -3.37 -17.41
N LEU A 406 9.72 -3.02 -17.52
CA LEU A 406 9.03 -2.92 -18.82
C LEU A 406 9.62 -1.85 -19.72
N TYR A 407 10.01 -0.71 -19.15
CA TYR A 407 10.50 0.43 -19.95
C TYR A 407 12.03 0.50 -20.03
N ALA A 408 12.75 -0.54 -19.62
CA ALA A 408 14.21 -0.56 -19.64
C ALA A 408 14.80 -0.30 -21.03
N SER A 409 14.21 -0.87 -22.07
CA SER A 409 14.65 -0.70 -23.46
C SER A 409 14.15 0.60 -24.13
N GLU A 410 13.10 1.25 -23.60
CA GLU A 410 12.51 2.46 -24.20
C GLU A 410 13.26 3.73 -23.75
N LYS A 411 14.25 4.14 -24.56
CA LYS A 411 15.15 5.25 -24.22
C LYS A 411 14.46 6.64 -24.22
N ARG A 412 13.24 6.76 -24.74
CA ARG A 412 12.45 8.00 -24.64
C ARG A 412 11.91 8.21 -23.24
N ILE A 413 11.75 7.14 -22.45
CA ILE A 413 11.35 7.22 -21.05
C ILE A 413 12.61 7.31 -20.18
N ALA A 414 12.78 8.41 -19.46
CA ALA A 414 13.93 8.65 -18.61
C ALA A 414 13.59 8.80 -17.13
N HIS A 415 12.29 8.86 -16.77
CA HIS A 415 11.85 9.11 -15.43
C HIS A 415 10.53 8.40 -15.13
N LEU A 416 10.41 7.83 -13.93
CA LEU A 416 9.16 7.33 -13.37
C LEU A 416 8.80 8.17 -12.16
N HIS A 417 7.50 8.49 -11.99
CA HIS A 417 7.04 9.33 -10.90
C HIS A 417 5.72 8.80 -10.31
N ALA A 418 5.70 8.49 -9.03
CA ALA A 418 4.55 7.91 -8.34
C ALA A 418 3.72 8.93 -7.53
N GLY A 419 4.23 10.14 -7.35
CA GLY A 419 3.66 11.15 -6.46
C GLY A 419 2.86 12.25 -7.18
N THR A 420 1.92 11.88 -8.05
CA THR A 420 1.07 12.87 -8.71
C THR A 420 0.11 13.55 -7.72
N PHE A 421 -0.02 14.86 -7.79
CA PHE A 421 -0.91 15.66 -6.95
C PHE A 421 -2.23 16.04 -7.65
N TYR A 422 -2.50 15.43 -8.79
CA TYR A 422 -3.73 15.54 -9.56
C TYR A 422 -4.22 14.15 -9.93
N THR A 423 -5.52 13.96 -9.98
CA THR A 423 -6.15 12.71 -10.39
C THR A 423 -7.31 13.01 -11.32
N SER A 424 -7.54 12.14 -12.29
CA SER A 424 -8.71 12.22 -13.15
C SER A 424 -9.09 10.83 -13.67
N PRO A 425 -10.37 10.49 -13.74
CA PRO A 425 -10.81 9.25 -14.38
C PRO A 425 -10.56 9.23 -15.91
N LYS A 426 -10.20 10.37 -16.49
CA LYS A 426 -9.82 10.49 -17.91
C LYS A 426 -8.37 10.12 -18.17
N LEU A 427 -7.53 10.08 -17.12
CA LEU A 427 -6.13 9.70 -17.25
C LEU A 427 -5.99 8.19 -17.26
N ARG A 428 -5.08 7.69 -18.09
CA ARG A 428 -4.62 6.31 -18.01
C ARG A 428 -3.92 6.06 -16.67
N ASN A 429 -3.86 4.81 -16.26
CA ASN A 429 -3.14 4.42 -15.04
C ASN A 429 -1.66 4.82 -15.10
N ASN A 430 -1.09 4.86 -16.30
CA ASN A 430 0.28 5.28 -16.59
C ASN A 430 0.23 6.35 -17.69
N HIS A 431 0.51 7.60 -17.35
CA HIS A 431 0.44 8.69 -18.32
C HIS A 431 1.79 9.40 -18.48
N PRO A 432 2.27 9.55 -19.71
CA PRO A 432 3.54 10.20 -20.00
C PRO A 432 3.42 11.72 -20.03
N LEU A 433 4.40 12.41 -19.45
CA LEU A 433 4.54 13.87 -19.48
C LEU A 433 6.01 14.27 -19.64
N TYR A 434 6.27 15.45 -20.15
CA TYR A 434 7.57 16.13 -20.03
C TYR A 434 7.67 16.84 -18.66
N PHE A 435 7.49 16.08 -17.59
CA PHE A 435 7.46 16.62 -16.23
C PHE A 435 8.14 15.66 -15.25
N ALA A 436 9.26 16.04 -14.67
CA ALA A 436 9.93 15.27 -13.63
C ALA A 436 9.45 15.71 -12.24
N GLY A 437 8.66 14.89 -11.59
CA GLY A 437 8.31 15.05 -10.18
C GLY A 437 9.36 14.42 -9.26
N SER A 438 9.47 14.91 -8.02
CA SER A 438 10.46 14.42 -7.04
C SER A 438 9.89 13.51 -5.95
N TRP A 439 8.59 13.27 -5.92
CA TRP A 439 7.94 12.50 -4.87
C TRP A 439 7.82 11.02 -5.24
N GLY A 440 8.78 10.22 -4.79
CA GLY A 440 8.84 8.81 -5.16
C GLY A 440 9.05 8.64 -6.66
N TRP A 441 10.29 8.62 -7.05
CA TRP A 441 10.70 8.58 -8.45
C TRP A 441 11.73 7.49 -8.71
N ALA A 442 11.97 7.19 -9.98
CA ALA A 442 12.98 6.23 -10.38
C ALA A 442 13.58 6.59 -11.74
N THR A 443 14.79 6.11 -11.99
CA THR A 443 15.50 6.27 -13.26
C THR A 443 16.48 5.12 -13.50
N TRP A 444 17.13 5.12 -14.64
CA TRP A 444 18.15 4.14 -15.06
C TRP A 444 19.52 4.82 -15.15
N GLN A 445 20.57 4.02 -15.03
CA GLN A 445 21.97 4.44 -15.06
C GLN A 445 22.28 5.26 -16.33
N ASP A 446 21.97 4.70 -17.50
CA ASP A 446 22.26 5.33 -18.79
C ASP A 446 21.51 6.65 -18.98
N ARG A 447 20.23 6.74 -18.52
CA ARG A 447 19.47 8.00 -18.58
C ARG A 447 20.04 9.04 -17.65
N TRP A 448 20.44 8.64 -16.43
CA TRP A 448 21.05 9.56 -15.48
C TRP A 448 22.38 10.10 -16.00
N GLN A 449 23.24 9.23 -16.51
CA GLN A 449 24.55 9.61 -17.08
C GLN A 449 24.42 10.52 -18.31
N GLU A 450 23.47 10.23 -19.22
CA GLU A 450 23.24 11.02 -20.45
C GLU A 450 22.62 12.38 -20.16
N LEU A 451 21.67 12.47 -19.21
CA LEU A 451 20.75 13.60 -19.10
C LEU A 451 21.00 14.48 -17.88
N TRP A 452 21.77 14.02 -16.87
CA TRP A 452 22.07 14.85 -15.72
C TRP A 452 23.06 15.96 -16.11
N GLU A 453 22.55 17.20 -16.16
CA GLU A 453 23.33 18.40 -16.47
C GLU A 453 23.59 19.20 -15.19
N PRO A 454 24.85 19.29 -14.73
CA PRO A 454 25.19 20.06 -13.52
C PRO A 454 25.13 21.58 -13.72
N ASP A 455 25.27 22.08 -14.98
CA ASP A 455 25.24 23.51 -15.30
C ASP A 455 23.83 24.01 -15.62
N GLY A 456 23.16 24.53 -14.60
CA GLY A 456 21.84 25.14 -14.75
C GLY A 456 21.82 26.36 -15.70
N LYS A 457 22.94 27.08 -15.88
CA LYS A 457 23.02 28.22 -16.80
C LYS A 457 22.88 27.75 -18.23
N GLN A 458 23.57 26.66 -18.60
CA GLN A 458 23.49 26.07 -19.92
C GLN A 458 22.07 25.60 -20.24
N LEU A 459 21.41 24.92 -19.28
CA LEU A 459 20.00 24.51 -19.43
C LEU A 459 19.06 25.70 -19.68
N LEU A 460 19.22 26.77 -18.90
CA LEU A 460 18.39 27.96 -19.02
C LEU A 460 18.59 28.66 -20.39
N GLN A 461 19.84 28.81 -20.82
CA GLN A 461 20.15 29.41 -22.12
C GLN A 461 19.55 28.63 -23.31
N GLN A 462 19.60 27.29 -23.24
CA GLN A 462 19.00 26.44 -24.27
C GLN A 462 17.47 26.59 -24.30
N LEU A 463 16.83 26.61 -23.12
CA LEU A 463 15.38 26.84 -23.02
C LEU A 463 14.96 28.23 -23.55
N GLU A 464 15.74 29.28 -23.29
CA GLU A 464 15.46 30.65 -23.73
C GLU A 464 15.63 30.83 -25.25
N ARG A 465 16.43 30.02 -25.91
CA ARG A 465 16.59 30.00 -27.39
C ARG A 465 15.38 29.41 -28.11
N ASP A 466 14.57 28.59 -27.45
CA ASP A 466 13.33 28.04 -28.02
C ASP A 466 12.11 28.58 -27.29
N PRO A 467 11.38 29.57 -27.85
CA PRO A 467 10.20 30.13 -27.20
C PRO A 467 9.08 29.14 -26.93
N LYS A 468 8.96 28.04 -27.73
CA LYS A 468 7.94 27.00 -27.52
C LYS A 468 8.29 26.14 -26.31
N LEU A 469 9.53 25.69 -26.22
CA LEU A 469 10.01 24.92 -25.03
C LEU A 469 9.99 25.81 -23.78
N TYR A 470 10.35 27.07 -23.89
CA TYR A 470 10.29 28.00 -22.77
C TYR A 470 8.86 28.19 -22.23
N GLN A 471 7.87 28.37 -23.13
CA GLN A 471 6.45 28.44 -22.74
C GLN A 471 5.95 27.10 -22.20
N ARG A 472 6.45 25.99 -22.73
CA ARG A 472 6.16 24.65 -22.21
C ARG A 472 6.67 24.50 -20.76
N PHE A 473 7.91 24.89 -20.49
CA PHE A 473 8.53 24.90 -19.17
C PHE A 473 7.75 25.75 -18.17
N ARG A 474 7.04 26.79 -18.63
CA ARG A 474 6.16 27.63 -17.82
C ARG A 474 4.72 27.11 -17.67
N TYR A 475 4.39 25.97 -18.27
CA TYR A 475 3.01 25.49 -18.36
C TYR A 475 2.02 26.56 -18.87
N GLY A 476 2.40 27.28 -19.92
CA GLY A 476 1.63 28.39 -20.48
C GLY A 476 1.52 29.60 -19.56
N GLY A 477 2.49 29.82 -18.68
CA GLY A 477 2.56 30.98 -17.77
C GLY A 477 2.01 30.72 -16.35
N PHE A 478 1.48 29.53 -16.07
CA PHE A 478 0.94 29.22 -14.74
C PHE A 478 1.99 28.75 -13.72
N MET A 479 3.19 28.37 -14.19
CA MET A 479 4.35 28.05 -13.36
C MET A 479 5.54 28.92 -13.70
N ASP A 480 6.30 29.33 -12.71
CA ASP A 480 7.52 30.12 -12.89
C ASP A 480 8.79 29.26 -12.66
N PHE A 481 8.85 28.12 -13.35
CA PHE A 481 10.01 27.23 -13.31
C PHE A 481 11.29 27.91 -13.81
N PRO A 482 11.28 28.80 -14.83
CA PRO A 482 12.46 29.59 -15.19
C PRO A 482 13.00 30.43 -14.04
N LYS A 483 12.13 31.07 -13.25
CA LYS A 483 12.55 31.80 -12.05
C LYS A 483 13.15 30.88 -11.00
N MET A 484 12.55 29.69 -10.80
CA MET A 484 13.08 28.70 -9.88
C MET A 484 14.48 28.23 -10.32
N LEU A 485 14.70 28.01 -11.62
CA LEU A 485 15.99 27.63 -12.16
C LEU A 485 17.01 28.77 -12.03
N ARG A 486 16.64 30.05 -12.30
CA ARG A 486 17.52 31.20 -12.06
C ARG A 486 17.95 31.33 -10.60
N ARG A 487 17.01 31.14 -9.67
CA ARG A 487 17.32 31.14 -8.24
C ARG A 487 18.23 30.00 -7.81
N GLN A 488 18.09 28.83 -8.45
CA GLN A 488 18.97 27.69 -8.23
C GLN A 488 20.40 28.00 -8.75
N ILE A 489 20.52 28.62 -9.93
CA ILE A 489 21.80 29.07 -10.50
C ILE A 489 22.48 30.13 -9.61
N ALA A 490 21.68 31.01 -9.01
CA ALA A 490 22.16 32.03 -8.08
C ALA A 490 22.50 31.49 -6.67
N GLY A 491 22.28 30.19 -6.40
CA GLY A 491 22.49 29.60 -5.08
C GLY A 491 21.42 29.96 -4.05
N GLU A 492 20.29 30.56 -4.47
CA GLU A 492 19.20 30.98 -3.58
C GLU A 492 18.25 29.83 -3.22
N ASN A 493 18.32 28.72 -3.91
CA ASN A 493 17.63 27.47 -3.58
C ASN A 493 18.47 26.25 -3.99
N ASN A 494 18.18 25.11 -3.36
CA ASN A 494 18.89 23.85 -3.56
C ASN A 494 18.03 22.83 -4.32
N SER A 495 17.26 23.24 -5.36
CA SER A 495 16.43 22.34 -6.12
C SER A 495 17.23 21.59 -7.19
N TRP A 496 17.52 20.31 -6.95
CA TRP A 496 18.07 19.41 -7.96
C TRP A 496 17.02 19.11 -9.06
N ALA A 497 15.76 18.95 -8.66
CA ALA A 497 14.67 18.52 -9.51
C ALA A 497 14.37 19.52 -10.66
N ILE A 498 14.59 20.83 -10.44
CA ILE A 498 14.36 21.81 -11.51
C ILE A 498 15.35 21.67 -12.68
N ARG A 499 16.61 21.27 -12.38
CA ARG A 499 17.60 20.97 -13.43
C ARG A 499 17.25 19.70 -14.17
N TRP A 500 16.86 18.64 -13.44
CA TRP A 500 16.42 17.38 -14.04
C TRP A 500 15.19 17.58 -14.92
N HIS A 501 14.18 18.32 -14.45
CA HIS A 501 13.01 18.67 -15.26
C HIS A 501 13.35 19.47 -16.51
N ALA A 502 14.23 20.47 -16.42
CA ALA A 502 14.70 21.25 -17.55
C ALA A 502 15.42 20.38 -18.59
N SER A 503 16.31 19.48 -18.14
CA SER A 503 17.04 18.57 -19.00
C SER A 503 16.11 17.60 -19.73
N LEU A 504 15.18 16.93 -19.03
CA LEU A 504 14.22 16.03 -19.65
C LEU A 504 13.39 16.73 -20.73
N LEU A 505 12.93 17.95 -20.45
CA LEU A 505 12.16 18.72 -21.42
C LEU A 505 12.98 19.08 -22.67
N LEU A 506 14.24 19.55 -22.49
CA LEU A 506 15.14 19.89 -23.60
C LEU A 506 15.43 18.69 -24.51
N HIS A 507 15.65 17.52 -23.92
CA HIS A 507 15.94 16.29 -24.65
C HIS A 507 14.67 15.51 -25.06
N GLN A 508 13.49 16.10 -24.85
CA GLN A 508 12.18 15.49 -25.16
C GLN A 508 12.03 14.08 -24.57
N LYS A 509 12.53 13.89 -23.35
CA LYS A 509 12.40 12.63 -22.61
C LYS A 509 11.16 12.63 -21.75
N LEU A 510 10.47 11.51 -21.73
CA LEU A 510 9.21 11.34 -21.00
C LEU A 510 9.44 10.92 -19.55
N SER A 511 8.58 11.42 -18.69
CA SER A 511 8.31 10.87 -17.36
C SER A 511 6.99 10.10 -17.41
N VAL A 512 6.96 8.85 -16.98
CA VAL A 512 5.71 8.10 -16.81
C VAL A 512 5.22 8.25 -15.38
N ASN A 513 3.97 8.67 -15.24
CA ASN A 513 3.36 9.03 -13.96
C ASN A 513 2.23 8.06 -13.61
N SER A 514 2.13 7.64 -12.34
CA SER A 514 1.01 6.80 -11.87
C SER A 514 -0.28 7.60 -11.73
N ASN A 515 -1.42 6.96 -12.02
CA ASN A 515 -2.76 7.48 -11.74
C ASN A 515 -3.68 6.32 -11.31
N PRO A 516 -4.25 6.35 -10.11
CA PRO A 516 -4.05 7.36 -9.06
C PRO A 516 -2.62 7.36 -8.49
N PRO A 517 -2.27 8.37 -7.66
CA PRO A 517 -0.95 8.44 -7.07
C PRO A 517 -0.67 7.28 -6.13
N LEU A 518 0.58 6.83 -6.12
CA LEU A 518 1.09 5.82 -5.19
C LEU A 518 1.93 6.45 -4.06
N VAL A 519 2.17 7.75 -4.16
CA VAL A 519 2.89 8.54 -3.15
C VAL A 519 2.16 9.85 -2.88
N SER A 520 2.07 10.23 -1.62
CA SER A 520 1.63 11.55 -1.15
C SER A 520 2.74 12.21 -0.34
N ASN A 521 2.84 13.53 -0.37
CA ASN A 521 3.81 14.27 0.43
C ASN A 521 3.12 14.90 1.65
N ASP A 522 3.67 14.65 2.84
CA ASP A 522 3.20 15.17 4.13
C ASP A 522 4.16 16.22 4.75
N GLY A 523 5.22 16.59 4.03
CA GLY A 523 6.23 17.58 4.46
C GLY A 523 5.75 19.03 4.48
N PHE A 524 4.45 19.29 4.23
CA PHE A 524 3.84 20.63 4.28
C PHE A 524 3.24 20.97 5.65
N ASP A 525 3.66 20.30 6.70
CA ASP A 525 3.22 20.49 8.08
C ASP A 525 3.92 21.67 8.81
N GLY A 526 4.85 22.33 8.14
CA GLY A 526 5.66 23.44 8.69
C GLY A 526 7.05 23.01 9.14
N SER A 527 7.39 21.72 9.12
CA SER A 527 8.71 21.20 9.52
C SER A 527 9.74 21.17 8.38
N GLY A 528 9.31 21.32 7.12
CA GLY A 528 10.16 21.19 5.94
C GLY A 528 10.73 22.50 5.42
N THR A 529 11.80 22.44 4.65
CA THR A 529 12.50 23.60 4.05
C THR A 529 11.62 24.42 3.08
N HIS A 530 10.57 23.82 2.52
CA HIS A 530 9.62 24.43 1.58
C HIS A 530 8.17 24.44 2.08
N SER A 531 7.95 24.45 3.37
CA SER A 531 6.71 24.21 4.09
C SER A 531 5.58 25.26 3.96
N GLY A 532 5.64 26.14 3.01
CA GLY A 532 4.65 27.21 2.81
C GLY A 532 3.51 26.88 1.85
N GLY A 533 2.58 25.96 2.18
CA GLY A 533 1.49 25.71 1.23
C GLY A 533 0.42 24.70 1.61
N GLY A 534 0.18 24.52 2.89
CA GLY A 534 -0.82 23.70 3.57
C GLY A 534 -1.85 22.95 2.73
N GLY A 535 -1.75 21.65 2.68
CA GLY A 535 -2.82 20.75 2.25
C GLY A 535 -3.19 20.73 0.77
N ARG A 536 -2.64 21.62 -0.07
CA ARG A 536 -2.96 21.66 -1.51
C ARG A 536 -2.39 20.49 -2.30
N TYR A 537 -1.33 19.87 -1.81
CA TYR A 537 -0.65 18.76 -2.44
C TYR A 537 -0.94 17.41 -1.78
N HIS A 538 -1.70 17.40 -0.71
CA HIS A 538 -2.08 16.15 -0.06
C HIS A 538 -3.10 15.40 -0.92
N THR A 539 -2.76 14.18 -1.33
CA THR A 539 -3.60 13.30 -2.13
C THR A 539 -3.73 11.93 -1.45
N ALA A 540 -4.87 11.26 -1.63
CA ALA A 540 -4.98 9.87 -1.22
C ALA A 540 -4.17 8.98 -2.17
N VAL A 541 -3.43 8.04 -1.61
CA VAL A 541 -2.69 7.04 -2.39
C VAL A 541 -3.58 5.83 -2.73
N ALA A 542 -3.31 5.17 -3.86
CA ALA A 542 -4.06 3.99 -4.26
C ALA A 542 -3.90 2.85 -3.25
N PRO A 543 -4.99 2.31 -2.69
CA PRO A 543 -4.94 1.19 -1.75
C PRO A 543 -5.04 -0.18 -2.46
N TYR A 544 -4.64 -0.28 -3.70
CA TYR A 544 -4.69 -1.50 -4.52
C TYR A 544 -3.50 -1.55 -5.48
N PRO A 545 -3.10 -2.75 -5.96
CA PRO A 545 -1.98 -2.87 -6.88
C PRO A 545 -2.27 -2.17 -8.21
N LEU A 546 -1.25 -1.48 -8.70
CA LEU A 546 -1.16 -0.95 -10.06
C LEU A 546 0.04 -1.59 -10.74
N TYR A 547 -0.06 -1.75 -12.05
CA TYR A 547 1.01 -2.27 -12.90
C TYR A 547 1.28 -1.28 -14.04
N ALA A 548 2.48 -1.35 -14.59
CA ALA A 548 2.83 -0.55 -15.75
C ALA A 548 2.14 -1.09 -17.01
N ASP A 549 1.75 -0.19 -17.92
CA ASP A 549 1.18 -0.60 -19.21
C ASP A 549 2.24 -1.37 -20.02
N PRO A 550 1.92 -2.54 -20.58
CA PRO A 550 2.88 -3.31 -21.39
C PRO A 550 3.37 -2.54 -22.61
N ILE A 551 2.54 -1.66 -23.15
CA ILE A 551 2.91 -0.81 -24.28
C ILE A 551 3.53 0.49 -23.77
N ALA A 552 4.83 0.66 -24.00
CA ALA A 552 5.56 1.86 -23.62
C ALA A 552 5.02 3.10 -24.36
N PRO A 553 4.74 4.20 -23.65
CA PRO A 553 4.31 5.44 -24.30
C PRO A 553 5.42 6.04 -25.15
N THR A 554 5.05 6.54 -26.33
CA THR A 554 5.99 7.12 -27.32
C THR A 554 5.91 8.64 -27.41
N SER A 555 4.89 9.25 -26.82
CA SER A 555 4.65 10.69 -26.81
C SER A 555 3.95 11.12 -25.53
N GLU A 556 4.00 12.41 -25.24
CA GLU A 556 3.28 12.99 -24.11
C GLU A 556 1.76 12.83 -24.27
N ASP A 557 1.07 12.59 -23.16
CA ASP A 557 -0.40 12.55 -23.09
C ASP A 557 -0.96 13.99 -23.06
N PRO A 558 -1.68 14.44 -24.13
CA PRO A 558 -2.23 15.79 -24.17
C PRO A 558 -3.26 16.07 -23.08
N GLU A 559 -4.09 15.08 -22.72
CA GLU A 559 -5.10 15.26 -21.66
C GLU A 559 -4.43 15.40 -20.28
N ALA A 560 -3.38 14.60 -20.01
CA ALA A 560 -2.58 14.73 -18.79
C ALA A 560 -1.94 16.12 -18.67
N TYR A 561 -1.36 16.62 -19.78
CA TYR A 561 -0.83 17.98 -19.80
C TYR A 561 -1.90 19.04 -19.53
N HIS A 562 -3.09 18.92 -20.14
CA HIS A 562 -4.19 19.87 -19.91
C HIS A 562 -4.69 19.82 -18.46
N ILE A 563 -4.79 18.64 -17.86
CA ILE A 563 -5.20 18.48 -16.46
C ILE A 563 -4.17 19.13 -15.53
N LEU A 564 -2.88 18.84 -15.72
CA LEU A 564 -1.79 19.43 -14.92
C LEU A 564 -1.74 20.95 -15.07
N ARG A 565 -1.87 21.47 -16.30
CA ARG A 565 -1.95 22.91 -16.55
C ARG A 565 -3.13 23.58 -15.85
N ARG A 566 -4.33 22.97 -15.90
CA ARG A 566 -5.52 23.46 -15.17
C ARG A 566 -5.30 23.43 -13.65
N TYR A 567 -4.65 22.39 -13.16
CA TYR A 567 -4.31 22.30 -11.74
C TYR A 567 -3.43 23.48 -11.33
N TYR A 568 -2.36 23.77 -12.06
CA TYR A 568 -1.49 24.92 -11.76
C TYR A 568 -2.23 26.26 -11.91
N ALA A 569 -3.08 26.44 -12.92
CA ALA A 569 -3.89 27.64 -13.09
C ALA A 569 -4.79 27.89 -11.87
N ARG A 570 -5.39 26.84 -11.32
CA ARG A 570 -6.26 26.93 -10.12
C ARG A 570 -5.46 27.19 -8.84
N THR A 571 -4.43 26.41 -8.59
CA THR A 571 -3.68 26.43 -7.32
C THR A 571 -2.79 27.68 -7.19
N ASN A 572 -2.33 28.24 -8.30
CA ASN A 572 -1.52 29.47 -8.30
C ASN A 572 -2.36 30.77 -8.37
N ASN A 573 -3.68 30.70 -8.45
CA ASN A 573 -4.56 31.85 -8.32
C ASN A 573 -4.46 32.44 -6.90
N LYS A 574 -4.41 33.78 -6.80
CA LYS A 574 -4.27 34.51 -5.51
C LYS A 574 -5.39 34.17 -4.52
N VAL A 575 -6.64 34.05 -5.00
CA VAL A 575 -7.81 33.71 -4.16
C VAL A 575 -7.67 32.31 -3.56
N MET A 576 -7.27 31.31 -4.37
CA MET A 576 -7.08 29.95 -3.90
C MET A 576 -5.90 29.83 -2.93
N LYS A 577 -4.81 30.57 -3.15
CA LYS A 577 -3.69 30.64 -2.19
C LYS A 577 -4.17 31.18 -0.83
N GLY A 578 -5.01 32.21 -0.80
CA GLY A 578 -5.64 32.71 0.42
C GLY A 578 -6.51 31.66 1.12
N TRP A 579 -7.34 30.93 0.36
CA TRP A 579 -8.20 29.87 0.90
C TRP A 579 -7.40 28.70 1.48
N TYR A 580 -6.33 28.24 0.82
CA TYR A 580 -5.45 27.21 1.34
C TYR A 580 -4.75 27.64 2.63
N LYS A 581 -4.34 28.90 2.72
CA LYS A 581 -3.73 29.46 3.94
C LYS A 581 -4.74 29.51 5.12
N LEU A 582 -5.99 29.86 4.85
CA LEU A 582 -7.08 29.82 5.85
C LEU A 582 -7.36 28.39 6.32
N LYS A 583 -7.39 27.42 5.40
CA LYS A 583 -7.57 26.01 5.72
C LYS A 583 -6.41 25.47 6.59
N GLU A 584 -5.19 25.89 6.32
CA GLU A 584 -4.00 25.54 7.10
C GLU A 584 -4.08 26.09 8.53
N LEU A 585 -4.46 27.37 8.68
CA LEU A 585 -4.69 27.98 9.98
C LEU A 585 -5.79 27.23 10.74
N TRP A 586 -6.89 26.91 10.08
CA TRP A 586 -7.98 26.16 10.70
C TRP A 586 -7.53 24.76 11.16
N GLN A 587 -6.73 24.05 10.36
CA GLN A 587 -6.16 22.75 10.74
C GLN A 587 -5.21 22.84 11.93
N ARG A 588 -4.37 23.90 12.02
CA ARG A 588 -3.45 24.12 13.15
C ARG A 588 -4.16 24.44 14.46
N TYR A 589 -5.30 25.13 14.42
CA TYR A 589 -6.06 25.49 15.62
C TYR A 589 -7.07 24.44 16.06
N PHE A 590 -7.47 23.52 15.19
CA PHE A 590 -8.51 22.52 15.46
C PHE A 590 -8.05 21.06 15.27
N SER A 591 -6.77 20.81 15.02
CA SER A 591 -6.11 19.49 15.07
C SER A 591 -5.49 19.24 16.44
#